data_d777b071b8ced22d3fb68c1fc128d334
#
_entry.id   d777b071b8ced22d3fb68c1fc128d334
#
_cell.length_a   1.000
_cell.length_b   1.000
_cell.length_c   1.000
_cell.angle_alpha   90.00
_cell.angle_beta   90.00
_cell.angle_gamma   90.00
#
_symmetry.space_group_name_H-M   'P 1'
#
loop_
_entity.id
_entity.type
_entity.pdbx_description
1 polymer ?
#
loop_
_entity_poly.entity_id
_entity_poly.type
_entity_poly.pdbx_seq_one_letter_code
_entity_poly.pdbx_strand_id
1 'polypeptide(L)'
;MKFIIALWFGKIINFLVSIIDKSRGSNLAGQWAMKIDKQMVMHFWKKGIDCSKVLFITGTNGKSTTNNLINHIFTVNGKKVVSNLEGANLIFGVATALIKASTLTGKINTDYFIFETDERYMPITRAQLPAENLLITNLEKDQVQRNGDPDFIYRKLDQAFGGGHQNLAGSLAANSSSAVKLQGGGTSDNASFTAVASDGAAVAAATRVTSYAPVRKMYLNNEEPRSRSLGDLADKVVTYGVEKHSESFTKNETYVTMPCPRCGHKISFGPFNTDGMGRFVCTGCGYHSEAHADYEIKDIDFDRKEFTYRGVTFPMPYDMPYMLYNYASAIAVAEDFGGISPDDAAKAFASFKNVGGRFEILKYKGKTIKYMRMKQEGPETLQSALNVIASDKESKMVILGLYPVADYVPYYTDTFYAFDCDFSRVVASGVEKYFCFSDPVCYDAANRLLYEGVKPDMISIDPKDDPETILREIEACETDDIYIITWMHIFQNLQAHVRKEGLDK
;
A
#
# COMPACT_ATOMS: atom_id res chain seq x y z
N MET A 1 0.55 36.39 8.68
CA MET A 1 1.86 36.69 8.04
C MET A 1 2.69 35.44 7.81
N LYS A 2 2.91 34.55 8.82
CA LYS A 2 3.70 33.30 8.67
C LYS A 2 3.24 32.42 7.51
N PHE A 3 1.93 32.20 7.34
CA PHE A 3 1.38 31.38 6.24
C PHE A 3 1.83 31.87 4.85
N ILE A 4 1.76 33.16 4.57
CA ILE A 4 2.12 33.71 3.25
C ILE A 4 3.63 33.55 3.00
N ILE A 5 4.47 33.78 4.01
CA ILE A 5 5.92 33.57 3.91
C ILE A 5 6.21 32.09 3.62
N ALA A 6 5.58 31.17 4.37
CA ALA A 6 5.73 29.74 4.19
C ALA A 6 5.24 29.28 2.78
N LEU A 7 4.13 29.83 2.31
CA LEU A 7 3.58 29.56 0.99
C LEU A 7 4.55 29.97 -0.12
N TRP A 8 5.07 31.18 -0.09
CA TRP A 8 5.99 31.66 -1.09
C TRP A 8 7.30 30.89 -1.08
N PHE A 9 7.83 30.62 0.10
CA PHE A 9 9.02 29.80 0.26
C PHE A 9 8.80 28.38 -0.31
N GLY A 10 7.67 27.75 0.01
CA GLY A 10 7.30 26.46 -0.56
C GLY A 10 7.16 26.49 -2.08
N LYS A 11 6.59 27.57 -2.66
CA LYS A 11 6.51 27.73 -4.12
C LYS A 11 7.89 27.88 -4.76
N ILE A 12 8.80 28.62 -4.14
CA ILE A 12 10.19 28.77 -4.62
C ILE A 12 10.89 27.41 -4.59
N ILE A 13 10.79 26.66 -3.49
CA ILE A 13 11.39 25.32 -3.40
C ILE A 13 10.82 24.41 -4.47
N ASN A 14 9.48 24.38 -4.65
CA ASN A 14 8.85 23.56 -5.67
C ASN A 14 9.34 23.91 -7.08
N PHE A 15 9.53 25.18 -7.38
CA PHE A 15 10.09 25.64 -8.66
C PHE A 15 11.53 25.17 -8.84
N LEU A 16 12.40 25.34 -7.83
CA LEU A 16 13.79 24.90 -7.90
C LEU A 16 13.91 23.39 -8.08
N VAL A 17 13.13 22.61 -7.34
CA VAL A 17 13.12 21.15 -7.45
C VAL A 17 12.63 20.70 -8.85
N SER A 18 11.66 21.38 -9.43
CA SER A 18 11.15 21.04 -10.78
C SER A 18 12.21 21.20 -11.88
N ILE A 19 13.26 22.01 -11.64
CA ILE A 19 14.39 22.21 -12.56
C ILE A 19 15.44 21.10 -12.38
N ILE A 20 15.68 20.66 -11.14
CA ILE A 20 16.80 19.75 -10.81
C ILE A 20 16.39 18.28 -11.01
N ASP A 21 15.25 17.88 -10.51
CA ASP A 21 14.75 16.50 -10.61
C ASP A 21 13.24 16.43 -10.35
N LYS A 22 12.50 16.08 -11.40
CA LYS A 22 11.05 15.94 -11.32
C LYS A 22 10.59 14.84 -10.36
N SER A 23 11.44 13.85 -10.06
CA SER A 23 11.08 12.67 -9.25
C SER A 23 11.23 12.88 -7.74
N ARG A 24 12.07 13.82 -7.31
CA ARG A 24 12.40 14.04 -5.88
C ARG A 24 11.55 15.10 -5.17
N GLY A 25 10.60 15.76 -5.86
CA GLY A 25 9.92 16.96 -5.38
C GLY A 25 8.70 16.78 -4.50
N SER A 26 8.25 15.55 -4.28
CA SER A 26 6.90 15.28 -3.75
C SER A 26 6.64 15.77 -2.30
N ASN A 27 7.66 15.81 -1.45
CA ASN A 27 7.53 16.21 -0.05
C ASN A 27 8.26 17.50 0.31
N LEU A 28 9.32 17.88 -0.43
CA LEU A 28 10.27 18.91 -0.02
C LEU A 28 9.61 20.30 0.19
N ALA A 29 8.77 20.72 -0.74
CA ALA A 29 8.10 22.03 -0.65
C ALA A 29 7.24 22.14 0.61
N GLY A 30 6.45 21.11 0.90
CA GLY A 30 5.62 21.04 2.10
C GLY A 30 6.45 20.95 3.38
N GLN A 31 7.49 20.12 3.39
CA GLN A 31 8.36 19.95 4.54
C GLN A 31 9.02 21.28 4.95
N TRP A 32 9.61 21.99 4.01
CA TRP A 32 10.25 23.27 4.30
C TRP A 32 9.24 24.38 4.65
N ALA A 33 8.10 24.43 3.95
CA ALA A 33 7.04 25.37 4.29
C ALA A 33 6.49 25.13 5.70
N MET A 34 6.30 23.87 6.11
CA MET A 34 5.82 23.51 7.44
C MET A 34 6.87 23.70 8.56
N LYS A 35 8.16 23.83 8.24
CA LYS A 35 9.16 24.32 9.21
C LYS A 35 8.91 25.79 9.60
N ILE A 36 8.41 26.60 8.67
CA ILE A 36 8.03 27.99 8.92
C ILE A 36 6.65 28.10 9.58
N ASP A 37 5.67 27.36 9.02
CA ASP A 37 4.28 27.33 9.49
C ASP A 37 3.78 25.91 9.69
N LYS A 38 3.88 25.40 10.92
CA LYS A 38 3.48 24.01 11.28
C LYS A 38 1.99 23.73 11.07
N GLN A 39 1.16 24.76 10.97
CA GLN A 39 -0.28 24.68 10.75
C GLN A 39 -0.68 25.03 9.30
N MET A 40 0.24 24.90 8.36
CA MET A 40 0.05 25.35 6.99
C MET A 40 -1.17 24.71 6.32
N VAL A 41 -1.40 23.41 6.50
CA VAL A 41 -2.55 22.69 5.95
C VAL A 41 -3.85 23.22 6.57
N MET A 42 -3.87 23.48 7.89
CA MET A 42 -5.01 24.11 8.57
C MET A 42 -5.29 25.52 8.04
N HIS A 43 -4.27 26.30 7.73
CA HIS A 43 -4.45 27.63 7.16
C HIS A 43 -5.04 27.58 5.75
N PHE A 44 -4.69 26.57 4.93
CA PHE A 44 -5.37 26.34 3.66
C PHE A 44 -6.84 26.00 3.86
N TRP A 45 -7.13 25.06 4.80
CA TRP A 45 -8.51 24.73 5.13
C TRP A 45 -9.33 25.96 5.52
N LYS A 46 -8.82 26.76 6.46
CA LYS A 46 -9.49 27.99 6.93
C LYS A 46 -9.65 29.07 5.83
N LYS A 47 -8.99 28.93 4.68
CA LYS A 47 -9.19 29.79 3.49
C LYS A 47 -10.32 29.33 2.57
N GLY A 48 -11.08 28.32 2.96
CA GLY A 48 -12.32 27.94 2.30
C GLY A 48 -12.30 26.60 1.56
N ILE A 49 -11.46 25.64 2.00
CA ILE A 49 -11.60 24.26 1.51
C ILE A 49 -12.87 23.66 2.09
N ASP A 50 -13.78 23.25 1.22
CA ASP A 50 -14.99 22.50 1.59
C ASP A 50 -14.64 21.05 1.93
N CYS A 51 -14.78 20.69 3.21
CA CYS A 51 -14.43 19.37 3.72
C CYS A 51 -15.30 18.24 3.14
N SER A 52 -16.50 18.56 2.63
CA SER A 52 -17.36 17.60 1.94
C SER A 52 -16.80 17.19 0.57
N LYS A 53 -15.86 17.96 0.02
CA LYS A 53 -15.13 17.70 -1.23
C LYS A 53 -13.74 17.14 -1.01
N VAL A 54 -13.39 16.81 0.24
CA VAL A 54 -12.11 16.21 0.60
C VAL A 54 -12.32 14.72 0.86
N LEU A 55 -11.51 13.90 0.20
CA LEU A 55 -11.38 12.47 0.42
C LEU A 55 -9.96 12.13 0.85
N PHE A 56 -9.80 11.44 1.98
CA PHE A 56 -8.55 10.79 2.34
C PHE A 56 -8.59 9.30 2.00
N ILE A 57 -7.51 8.80 1.42
CA ILE A 57 -7.30 7.40 1.09
C ILE A 57 -6.19 6.88 1.99
N THR A 58 -6.50 5.85 2.78
CA THR A 58 -5.56 5.21 3.70
C THR A 58 -5.70 3.69 3.65
N GLY A 59 -4.84 2.99 4.36
CA GLY A 59 -4.82 1.52 4.43
C GLY A 59 -3.44 0.96 4.09
N THR A 60 -3.19 -0.29 4.36
CA THR A 60 -1.88 -0.93 4.22
C THR A 60 -1.42 -1.01 2.77
N ASN A 61 -2.21 -1.59 1.90
CA ASN A 61 -1.90 -1.84 0.50
C ASN A 61 -2.90 -1.13 -0.44
N GLY A 62 -2.48 -0.87 -1.69
CA GLY A 62 -3.35 -0.32 -2.73
C GLY A 62 -3.54 1.21 -2.73
N LYS A 63 -3.17 1.94 -1.67
CA LYS A 63 -3.38 3.40 -1.55
C LYS A 63 -3.01 4.21 -2.78
N SER A 64 -1.75 4.14 -3.20
CA SER A 64 -1.23 4.95 -4.32
C SER A 64 -1.90 4.56 -5.64
N THR A 65 -2.11 3.27 -5.87
CA THR A 65 -2.77 2.78 -7.08
C THR A 65 -4.22 3.27 -7.13
N THR A 66 -4.96 3.13 -6.03
CA THR A 66 -6.35 3.60 -5.92
C THR A 66 -6.42 5.13 -6.07
N ASN A 67 -5.51 5.87 -5.43
CA ASN A 67 -5.44 7.33 -5.57
C ASN A 67 -5.19 7.74 -7.03
N ASN A 68 -4.23 7.11 -7.70
CA ASN A 68 -3.93 7.38 -9.11
C ASN A 68 -5.12 7.05 -10.02
N LEU A 69 -5.79 5.92 -9.80
CA LEU A 69 -6.95 5.50 -10.60
C LEU A 69 -8.13 6.46 -10.41
N ILE A 70 -8.47 6.82 -9.17
CA ILE A 70 -9.55 7.78 -8.88
C ILE A 70 -9.24 9.12 -9.54
N ASN A 71 -8.01 9.64 -9.39
CA ASN A 71 -7.61 10.89 -10.02
C ASN A 71 -7.72 10.82 -11.55
N HIS A 72 -7.31 9.70 -12.16
CA HIS A 72 -7.42 9.49 -13.59
C HIS A 72 -8.89 9.53 -14.03
N ILE A 73 -9.78 8.77 -13.36
CA ILE A 73 -11.21 8.75 -13.66
C ILE A 73 -11.80 10.16 -13.57
N PHE A 74 -11.51 10.87 -12.49
CA PHE A 74 -12.02 12.24 -12.29
C PHE A 74 -11.53 13.20 -13.37
N THR A 75 -10.23 13.17 -13.67
CA THR A 75 -9.60 14.08 -14.63
C THR A 75 -10.11 13.84 -16.06
N VAL A 76 -10.21 12.57 -16.49
CA VAL A 76 -10.74 12.21 -17.82
C VAL A 76 -12.19 12.68 -17.96
N ASN A 77 -12.94 12.68 -16.85
CA ASN A 77 -14.32 13.17 -16.82
C ASN A 77 -14.44 14.68 -16.50
N GLY A 78 -13.37 15.44 -16.73
CA GLY A 78 -13.39 16.91 -16.69
C GLY A 78 -13.42 17.51 -15.29
N LYS A 79 -13.25 16.72 -14.21
CA LYS A 79 -13.18 17.23 -12.84
C LYS A 79 -11.77 17.73 -12.53
N LYS A 80 -11.67 18.86 -11.87
CA LYS A 80 -10.40 19.38 -11.35
C LYS A 80 -10.13 18.77 -10.00
N VAL A 81 -8.97 18.13 -9.84
CA VAL A 81 -8.57 17.44 -8.61
C VAL A 81 -7.20 17.94 -8.13
N VAL A 82 -7.09 18.17 -6.82
CA VAL A 82 -5.81 18.37 -6.15
C VAL A 82 -5.47 17.10 -5.39
N SER A 83 -4.30 16.53 -5.69
CA SER A 83 -3.85 15.26 -5.11
C SER A 83 -2.33 15.20 -4.95
N ASN A 84 -1.86 14.31 -4.07
CA ASN A 84 -0.45 13.99 -3.83
C ASN A 84 -0.04 12.70 -4.57
N LEU A 85 -0.20 12.67 -5.91
CA LEU A 85 -0.01 11.48 -6.76
C LEU A 85 1.40 10.87 -6.74
N GLU A 86 2.40 11.61 -6.27
CA GLU A 86 3.81 11.18 -6.27
C GLU A 86 4.16 10.23 -5.11
N GLY A 87 3.16 9.62 -4.43
CA GLY A 87 3.36 8.69 -3.31
C GLY A 87 3.78 9.36 -1.98
N ALA A 88 3.61 10.66 -1.90
CA ALA A 88 3.94 11.46 -0.72
C ALA A 88 2.81 11.42 0.32
N ASN A 89 2.67 10.31 1.03
CA ASN A 89 1.56 10.01 1.92
C ASN A 89 1.64 10.61 3.33
N LEU A 90 2.63 11.47 3.59
CA LEU A 90 2.73 12.24 4.82
C LEU A 90 2.01 13.59 4.68
N ILE A 91 1.74 14.25 5.80
CA ILE A 91 1.15 15.60 5.82
C ILE A 91 1.94 16.60 4.96
N PHE A 92 3.25 16.40 4.82
CA PHE A 92 4.10 17.21 3.94
C PHE A 92 3.75 17.07 2.46
N GLY A 93 3.32 15.90 2.01
CA GLY A 93 2.82 15.67 0.67
C GLY A 93 1.50 16.39 0.43
N VAL A 94 0.58 16.33 1.38
CA VAL A 94 -0.67 17.11 1.34
C VAL A 94 -0.36 18.61 1.26
N ALA A 95 0.54 19.10 2.11
CA ALA A 95 0.99 20.51 2.08
C ALA A 95 1.60 20.88 0.72
N THR A 96 2.45 20.01 0.15
CA THR A 96 3.06 20.23 -1.18
C THR A 96 1.99 20.33 -2.27
N ALA A 97 1.01 19.43 -2.28
CA ALA A 97 -0.08 19.44 -3.27
C ALA A 97 -0.91 20.72 -3.17
N LEU A 98 -1.24 21.17 -1.94
CA LEU A 98 -1.95 22.43 -1.70
C LEU A 98 -1.12 23.64 -2.15
N ILE A 99 0.18 23.67 -1.87
CA ILE A 99 1.10 24.71 -2.33
C ILE A 99 1.14 24.78 -3.85
N LYS A 100 1.31 23.62 -4.52
CA LYS A 100 1.34 23.53 -5.99
C LYS A 100 0.05 24.11 -6.60
N ALA A 101 -1.10 23.70 -6.11
CA ALA A 101 -2.42 24.08 -6.64
C ALA A 101 -2.86 25.50 -6.31
N SER A 102 -2.30 26.12 -5.29
CA SER A 102 -2.75 27.43 -4.83
C SER A 102 -2.20 28.61 -5.64
N THR A 103 -2.91 29.73 -5.62
CA THR A 103 -2.41 31.05 -6.03
C THR A 103 -1.35 31.57 -5.04
N LEU A 104 -0.71 32.70 -5.34
CA LEU A 104 0.22 33.38 -4.43
C LEU A 104 -0.43 33.87 -3.13
N THR A 105 -1.75 33.97 -3.08
CA THR A 105 -2.54 34.32 -1.90
C THR A 105 -3.07 33.10 -1.14
N GLY A 106 -2.82 31.88 -1.66
CA GLY A 106 -3.25 30.63 -1.05
C GLY A 106 -4.71 30.23 -1.41
N LYS A 107 -5.34 30.83 -2.42
CA LYS A 107 -6.62 30.37 -2.93
C LYS A 107 -6.40 29.19 -3.88
N ILE A 108 -7.29 28.20 -3.82
CA ILE A 108 -7.28 27.03 -4.68
C ILE A 108 -8.63 26.98 -5.43
N ASN A 109 -8.57 26.74 -6.74
CA ASN A 109 -9.75 26.55 -7.60
C ASN A 109 -9.75 25.11 -8.11
N THR A 110 -10.51 24.26 -7.45
CA THR A 110 -10.64 22.83 -7.76
C THR A 110 -12.03 22.34 -7.37
N ASP A 111 -12.46 21.22 -7.94
CA ASP A 111 -13.73 20.58 -7.62
C ASP A 111 -13.57 19.62 -6.43
N TYR A 112 -12.42 18.91 -6.35
CA TYR A 112 -12.17 17.89 -5.35
C TYR A 112 -10.73 17.93 -4.83
N PHE A 113 -10.56 17.45 -3.59
CA PHE A 113 -9.29 17.20 -2.95
C PHE A 113 -9.21 15.71 -2.59
N ILE A 114 -8.28 14.98 -3.18
CA ILE A 114 -8.13 13.54 -2.99
C ILE A 114 -6.70 13.26 -2.60
N PHE A 115 -6.48 12.80 -1.37
CA PHE A 115 -5.13 12.64 -0.83
C PHE A 115 -4.90 11.22 -0.28
N GLU A 116 -3.80 10.63 -0.68
CA GLU A 116 -3.24 9.47 0.01
C GLU A 116 -2.63 9.89 1.34
N THR A 117 -2.92 9.15 2.42
CA THR A 117 -2.39 9.44 3.76
C THR A 117 -1.94 8.14 4.44
N ASP A 118 -0.73 8.17 5.01
CA ASP A 118 -0.22 7.07 5.85
C ASP A 118 -1.08 6.96 7.11
N GLU A 119 -1.40 5.75 7.52
CA GLU A 119 -2.31 5.41 8.62
C GLU A 119 -1.86 6.03 9.95
N ARG A 120 -0.56 6.08 10.20
CA ARG A 120 0.03 6.63 11.43
C ARG A 120 -0.08 8.15 11.49
N TYR A 121 -0.09 8.80 10.33
CA TYR A 121 -0.17 10.26 10.19
C TYR A 121 -1.60 10.76 10.00
N MET A 122 -2.57 9.86 9.82
CA MET A 122 -3.98 10.21 9.68
C MET A 122 -4.49 11.12 10.80
N PRO A 123 -4.21 10.85 12.11
CA PRO A 123 -4.65 11.74 13.19
C PRO A 123 -4.15 13.19 12.99
N ILE A 124 -2.88 13.37 12.67
CA ILE A 124 -2.26 14.69 12.49
C ILE A 124 -2.82 15.39 11.26
N THR A 125 -2.94 14.66 10.15
CA THR A 125 -3.41 15.20 8.87
C THR A 125 -4.87 15.62 9.00
N ARG A 126 -5.70 14.77 9.58
CA ARG A 126 -7.13 15.04 9.76
C ARG A 126 -7.40 16.17 10.77
N ALA A 127 -6.54 16.36 11.77
CA ALA A 127 -6.65 17.48 12.69
C ALA A 127 -6.37 18.84 12.00
N GLN A 128 -5.62 18.85 10.90
CA GLN A 128 -5.35 20.08 10.13
C GLN A 128 -6.31 20.26 8.94
N LEU A 129 -6.81 19.16 8.35
CA LEU A 129 -7.78 19.17 7.27
C LEU A 129 -8.86 18.13 7.57
N PRO A 130 -9.99 18.50 8.18
CA PRO A 130 -11.01 17.58 8.66
C PRO A 130 -11.88 17.05 7.52
N ALA A 131 -11.31 16.18 6.69
CA ALA A 131 -12.01 15.50 5.61
C ALA A 131 -13.26 14.77 6.14
N GLU A 132 -14.37 14.93 5.44
CA GLU A 132 -15.63 14.26 5.77
C GLU A 132 -15.74 12.87 5.11
N ASN A 133 -14.93 12.60 4.07
CA ASN A 133 -14.94 11.34 3.34
C ASN A 133 -13.62 10.62 3.50
N LEU A 134 -13.68 9.32 3.78
CA LEU A 134 -12.52 8.45 3.96
C LEU A 134 -12.68 7.19 3.12
N LEU A 135 -11.62 6.76 2.48
CA LEU A 135 -11.51 5.43 1.86
C LEU A 135 -10.41 4.65 2.59
N ILE A 136 -10.75 3.49 3.11
CA ILE A 136 -9.80 2.56 3.72
C ILE A 136 -9.71 1.32 2.84
N THR A 137 -8.53 1.07 2.27
CA THR A 137 -8.31 -0.04 1.35
C THR A 137 -8.30 -1.39 2.08
N ASN A 138 -7.44 -1.52 3.06
CA ASN A 138 -7.30 -2.70 3.93
C ASN A 138 -6.41 -2.36 5.13
N LEU A 139 -6.46 -3.20 6.18
CA LEU A 139 -5.61 -3.09 7.37
C LEU A 139 -4.94 -4.43 7.64
N GLU A 140 -3.83 -4.67 6.97
CA GLU A 140 -3.06 -5.90 7.01
C GLU A 140 -1.76 -5.72 7.80
N LYS A 141 -1.04 -6.80 8.07
CA LYS A 141 0.31 -6.74 8.59
C LYS A 141 1.22 -6.10 7.54
N ASP A 142 1.82 -4.96 7.82
CA ASP A 142 2.77 -4.29 6.95
C ASP A 142 3.90 -3.70 7.77
N GLN A 143 5.13 -3.97 7.35
CA GLN A 143 6.32 -3.42 8.00
C GLN A 143 6.21 -3.54 9.54
N VAL A 144 6.10 -4.77 10.03
CA VAL A 144 5.85 -5.07 11.46
C VAL A 144 6.85 -4.34 12.36
N GLN A 145 8.10 -4.20 11.93
CA GLN A 145 9.13 -3.44 12.62
C GLN A 145 8.83 -1.95 12.77
N ARG A 146 8.01 -1.36 11.88
CA ARG A 146 7.63 0.06 11.90
C ARG A 146 6.23 0.28 12.45
N ASN A 147 5.32 -0.60 12.09
CA ASN A 147 3.89 -0.45 12.33
C ASN A 147 3.42 -1.31 13.50
N GLY A 148 4.23 -2.27 13.93
CA GLY A 148 3.83 -3.22 14.95
C GLY A 148 2.66 -4.10 14.50
N ASP A 149 1.87 -4.54 15.45
CA ASP A 149 0.65 -5.30 15.19
C ASP A 149 -0.40 -4.43 14.47
N PRO A 150 -1.19 -4.97 13.52
CA PRO A 150 -2.31 -4.26 12.88
C PRO A 150 -3.27 -3.56 13.85
N ASP A 151 -3.41 -4.06 15.07
CA ASP A 151 -4.21 -3.43 16.12
C ASP A 151 -3.66 -2.06 16.56
N PHE A 152 -2.36 -1.83 16.42
CA PHE A 152 -1.79 -0.49 16.68
C PHE A 152 -2.27 0.51 15.63
N ILE A 153 -2.26 0.12 14.36
CA ILE A 153 -2.75 0.95 13.26
C ILE A 153 -4.26 1.18 13.39
N TYR A 154 -5.01 0.10 13.69
CA TYR A 154 -6.44 0.20 13.95
C TYR A 154 -6.76 1.26 15.03
N ARG A 155 -6.08 1.22 16.18
CA ARG A 155 -6.25 2.21 17.25
C ARG A 155 -5.90 3.63 16.84
N LYS A 156 -4.89 3.82 15.97
CA LYS A 156 -4.55 5.15 15.43
C LYS A 156 -5.65 5.69 14.54
N LEU A 157 -6.27 4.86 13.74
CA LEU A 157 -7.39 5.24 12.90
C LEU A 157 -8.65 5.48 13.73
N ASP A 158 -8.95 4.61 14.68
CA ASP A 158 -10.06 4.77 15.65
C ASP A 158 -9.95 6.14 16.35
N GLN A 159 -8.78 6.48 16.87
CA GLN A 159 -8.50 7.80 17.44
C GLN A 159 -8.72 8.94 16.43
N ALA A 160 -8.25 8.80 15.19
CA ALA A 160 -8.38 9.83 14.15
C ALA A 160 -9.83 10.07 13.75
N PHE A 161 -10.70 9.10 13.96
CA PHE A 161 -12.11 9.15 13.56
C PHE A 161 -13.06 9.48 14.72
N GLY A 162 -12.50 9.76 15.90
CA GLY A 162 -13.28 10.17 17.09
C GLY A 162 -13.76 9.00 17.94
N GLY A 163 -13.24 7.79 17.70
CA GLY A 163 -13.49 6.63 18.53
C GLY A 163 -12.94 6.82 19.96
N GLY A 164 -13.75 6.50 20.94
CA GLY A 164 -13.43 6.67 22.36
C GLY A 164 -13.08 5.37 23.07
N HIS A 165 -12.54 4.37 22.40
CA HIS A 165 -12.18 3.08 23.02
C HIS A 165 -10.96 3.21 23.94
N GLN A 166 -11.12 3.97 25.05
CA GLN A 166 -10.12 4.08 26.12
C GLN A 166 -9.97 2.80 26.97
N ASN A 167 -10.83 1.81 26.83
CA ASN A 167 -10.93 0.71 27.79
C ASN A 167 -10.04 -0.51 27.55
N LEU A 168 -9.24 -0.54 26.49
CA LEU A 168 -8.17 -1.57 26.31
C LEU A 168 -6.77 -1.04 26.63
N ALA A 169 -6.64 0.25 26.98
CA ALA A 169 -5.35 0.88 27.27
C ALA A 169 -4.78 0.56 28.67
N GLY A 170 -5.53 -0.13 29.54
CA GLY A 170 -5.14 -0.39 30.92
C GLY A 170 -3.96 -1.38 31.11
N SER A 171 -3.62 -2.20 30.10
CA SER A 171 -2.59 -3.22 30.25
C SER A 171 -1.26 -2.95 29.51
N LEU A 172 -1.19 -1.96 28.62
CA LEU A 172 -0.01 -1.69 27.80
C LEU A 172 0.65 -0.31 28.04
N ALA A 173 0.04 0.59 28.81
CA ALA A 173 0.64 1.87 29.18
C ALA A 173 1.84 1.75 30.12
N ALA A 174 2.07 0.59 30.72
CA ALA A 174 3.19 0.35 31.62
C ALA A 174 4.55 0.13 30.90
N ASN A 175 4.57 -0.13 29.60
CA ASN A 175 5.80 -0.47 28.87
C ASN A 175 6.31 0.61 27.90
N SER A 176 5.69 1.79 27.84
CA SER A 176 6.13 2.88 26.92
C SER A 176 7.05 3.94 27.56
N SER A 177 7.55 3.71 28.78
CA SER A 177 8.46 4.67 29.46
C SER A 177 9.94 4.41 29.19
N SER A 178 10.33 3.44 28.36
CA SER A 178 11.73 3.28 27.93
C SER A 178 11.94 3.96 26.58
N ALA A 179 12.17 5.29 26.64
CA ALA A 179 12.80 6.01 25.54
C ALA A 179 14.24 5.50 25.40
N VAL A 180 14.47 4.54 24.52
CA VAL A 180 15.81 4.09 24.16
C VAL A 180 16.46 5.23 23.38
N LYS A 181 17.47 5.85 23.96
CA LYS A 181 18.41 6.72 23.26
C LYS A 181 19.21 5.84 22.30
N LEU A 182 18.88 5.87 21.03
CA LEU A 182 19.69 5.28 19.97
C LEU A 182 20.91 6.19 19.72
N GLN A 183 22.07 5.81 20.27
CA GLN A 183 23.37 6.22 19.78
C GLN A 183 23.86 5.15 18.80
N GLY A 184 24.29 5.57 17.61
CA GLY A 184 25.11 4.70 16.80
C GLY A 184 24.92 4.90 15.30
N GLY A 185 26.00 5.16 14.65
CA GLY A 185 26.34 5.39 13.30
C GLY A 185 25.71 4.49 12.24
N GLY A 186 25.28 5.09 11.19
CA GLY A 186 24.79 4.45 9.98
C GLY A 186 24.59 5.47 8.87
N THR A 187 24.78 5.05 7.69
CA THR A 187 24.88 5.72 6.40
C THR A 187 23.81 6.79 6.07
N SER A 188 24.07 7.62 5.06
CA SER A 188 23.34 8.83 4.67
C SER A 188 21.82 8.76 4.52
N ASP A 189 21.25 7.58 4.30
CA ASP A 189 19.80 7.41 4.12
C ASP A 189 19.01 7.44 5.44
N ASN A 190 19.65 7.08 6.56
CA ASN A 190 19.06 7.16 7.89
C ASN A 190 18.84 8.61 8.39
N ALA A 191 19.64 9.56 7.90
CA ALA A 191 19.52 10.97 8.31
C ALA A 191 18.24 11.61 7.76
N SER A 192 17.79 11.24 6.56
CA SER A 192 16.57 11.78 5.96
C SER A 192 15.31 11.23 6.65
N PHE A 193 15.33 9.94 7.04
CA PHE A 193 14.19 9.29 7.69
C PHE A 193 14.00 9.75 9.15
N THR A 194 15.08 9.87 9.91
CA THR A 194 15.03 10.42 11.29
C THR A 194 14.60 11.88 11.29
N ALA A 195 15.03 12.68 10.31
CA ALA A 195 14.59 14.06 10.16
C ALA A 195 13.09 14.15 9.85
N VAL A 196 12.55 13.32 8.97
CA VAL A 196 11.11 13.27 8.65
C VAL A 196 10.30 12.84 9.86
N ALA A 197 10.76 11.84 10.63
CA ALA A 197 10.07 11.40 11.85
C ALA A 197 10.07 12.50 12.94
N SER A 198 11.19 13.21 13.12
CA SER A 198 11.30 14.32 14.07
C SER A 198 10.45 15.53 13.66
N ASP A 199 10.42 15.86 12.38
CA ASP A 199 9.58 16.94 11.85
C ASP A 199 8.09 16.60 11.98
N GLY A 200 7.70 15.34 11.74
CA GLY A 200 6.32 14.85 11.97
C GLY A 200 5.89 14.96 13.43
N ALA A 201 6.76 14.58 14.37
CA ALA A 201 6.51 14.74 15.81
C ALA A 201 6.38 16.22 16.21
N ALA A 202 7.19 17.10 15.63
CA ALA A 202 7.10 18.54 15.87
C ALA A 202 5.81 19.17 15.33
N VAL A 203 5.29 18.67 14.19
CA VAL A 203 4.00 19.08 13.65
C VAL A 203 2.87 18.55 14.54
N ALA A 204 2.94 17.30 14.99
CA ALA A 204 1.97 16.71 15.91
C ALA A 204 1.87 17.51 17.21
N ALA A 205 3.00 17.87 17.82
CA ALA A 205 3.04 18.67 19.05
C ALA A 205 2.46 20.09 18.87
N ALA A 206 2.57 20.66 17.66
CA ALA A 206 1.99 21.97 17.34
C ALA A 206 0.49 21.89 17.00
N THR A 207 -0.01 20.70 16.64
CA THR A 207 -1.42 20.47 16.33
C THR A 207 -2.14 20.03 17.59
N ARG A 208 -2.68 20.99 18.35
CA ARG A 208 -3.52 20.70 19.53
C ARG A 208 -4.85 20.13 19.05
N VAL A 209 -5.01 18.81 19.15
CA VAL A 209 -6.25 18.12 18.85
C VAL A 209 -7.09 18.02 20.11
N THR A 210 -8.14 18.80 20.21
CA THR A 210 -9.12 18.74 21.34
C THR A 210 -10.28 17.84 21.01
N SER A 211 -10.63 17.71 19.72
CA SER A 211 -11.63 16.78 19.18
C SER A 211 -11.39 16.61 17.70
N TYR A 212 -11.77 15.47 17.16
CA TYR A 212 -11.80 15.25 15.71
C TYR A 212 -13.18 15.58 15.15
N ALA A 213 -13.25 16.17 13.96
CA ALA A 213 -14.51 16.34 13.26
C ALA A 213 -15.14 14.95 12.97
N PRO A 214 -16.47 14.82 12.98
CA PRO A 214 -17.11 13.57 12.62
C PRO A 214 -16.75 13.13 11.21
N VAL A 215 -16.73 11.83 10.98
CA VAL A 215 -16.60 11.24 9.65
C VAL A 215 -18.01 11.06 9.10
N ARG A 216 -18.32 11.74 8.01
CA ARG A 216 -19.65 11.62 7.41
C ARG A 216 -19.78 10.37 6.56
N LYS A 217 -18.72 9.99 5.83
CA LYS A 217 -18.79 8.84 4.94
C LYS A 217 -17.47 8.06 4.93
N MET A 218 -17.58 6.74 5.07
CA MET A 218 -16.46 5.81 4.88
C MET A 218 -16.75 4.84 3.75
N TYR A 219 -15.77 4.68 2.85
CA TYR A 219 -15.73 3.64 1.84
C TYR A 219 -14.87 2.51 2.38
N LEU A 220 -15.47 1.33 2.60
CA LEU A 220 -14.85 0.21 3.31
C LEU A 220 -14.93 -1.08 2.50
N ASN A 221 -13.87 -1.87 2.57
CA ASN A 221 -13.85 -3.19 1.97
C ASN A 221 -14.79 -4.12 2.74
N ASN A 222 -15.81 -4.66 2.06
CA ASN A 222 -16.78 -5.58 2.66
C ASN A 222 -16.17 -6.89 3.14
N GLU A 223 -15.01 -7.25 2.61
CA GLU A 223 -14.36 -8.56 2.75
C GLU A 223 -13.06 -8.48 3.58
N GLU A 224 -12.76 -7.32 4.18
CA GLU A 224 -11.64 -7.14 5.11
C GLU A 224 -12.16 -6.73 6.50
N PRO A 225 -12.05 -7.64 7.50
CA PRO A 225 -12.74 -7.46 8.81
C PRO A 225 -12.30 -6.22 9.57
N ARG A 226 -11.01 -5.83 9.52
CA ARG A 226 -10.49 -4.72 10.33
C ARG A 226 -10.98 -3.38 9.80
N SER A 227 -10.82 -3.10 8.50
CA SER A 227 -11.32 -1.86 7.93
C SER A 227 -12.84 -1.77 8.04
N ARG A 228 -13.54 -2.87 7.78
CA ARG A 228 -15.00 -2.93 7.87
C ARG A 228 -15.53 -2.58 9.27
N SER A 229 -14.79 -2.94 10.32
CA SER A 229 -15.19 -2.64 11.72
C SER A 229 -15.10 -1.16 12.07
N LEU A 230 -14.31 -0.36 11.35
CA LEU A 230 -14.24 1.10 11.55
C LEU A 230 -15.50 1.83 11.07
N GLY A 231 -16.38 1.15 10.36
CA GLY A 231 -17.66 1.72 9.89
C GLY A 231 -18.56 2.24 11.00
N ASP A 232 -18.43 1.72 12.21
CA ASP A 232 -19.20 2.20 13.38
C ASP A 232 -18.86 3.66 13.77
N LEU A 233 -17.77 4.24 13.19
CA LEU A 233 -17.27 5.58 13.45
C LEU A 233 -17.71 6.62 12.39
N ALA A 234 -18.54 6.24 11.44
CA ALA A 234 -19.02 7.12 10.37
C ALA A 234 -20.55 7.21 10.37
N ASP A 235 -21.06 8.37 9.94
CA ASP A 235 -22.51 8.55 9.77
C ASP A 235 -23.07 7.65 8.66
N LYS A 236 -22.26 7.41 7.61
CA LYS A 236 -22.60 6.54 6.47
C LYS A 236 -21.44 5.65 6.10
N VAL A 237 -21.70 4.36 5.96
CA VAL A 237 -20.77 3.41 5.35
C VAL A 237 -21.21 3.11 3.92
N VAL A 238 -20.24 3.09 3.01
CA VAL A 238 -20.37 2.62 1.63
C VAL A 238 -19.42 1.44 1.47
N THR A 239 -19.96 0.27 1.15
CA THR A 239 -19.15 -0.94 1.01
C THR A 239 -18.80 -1.19 -0.44
N TYR A 240 -17.55 -1.62 -0.68
CA TYR A 240 -17.12 -2.15 -1.97
C TYR A 240 -16.61 -3.57 -1.81
N GLY A 241 -16.70 -4.39 -2.86
CA GLY A 241 -16.38 -5.80 -2.79
C GLY A 241 -16.16 -6.43 -4.15
N VAL A 242 -15.75 -7.69 -4.12
CA VAL A 242 -15.38 -8.51 -5.27
C VAL A 242 -16.09 -9.84 -5.21
N GLU A 243 -16.80 -10.22 -6.28
CA GLU A 243 -17.39 -11.55 -6.38
C GLU A 243 -16.30 -12.62 -6.43
N LYS A 244 -16.63 -13.85 -6.01
CA LYS A 244 -15.76 -15.01 -6.16
C LYS A 244 -15.40 -15.21 -7.63
N HIS A 245 -14.11 -15.48 -7.92
CA HIS A 245 -13.57 -15.63 -9.27
C HIS A 245 -12.68 -16.86 -9.40
N SER A 246 -12.17 -17.14 -10.60
CA SER A 246 -11.35 -18.33 -10.89
C SER A 246 -10.10 -18.44 -10.02
N GLU A 247 -9.49 -17.30 -9.67
CA GLU A 247 -8.28 -17.22 -8.82
C GLU A 247 -8.59 -17.23 -7.31
N SER A 248 -9.87 -17.32 -6.91
CA SER A 248 -10.23 -17.41 -5.48
C SER A 248 -9.77 -18.75 -4.91
N PHE A 249 -9.23 -18.73 -3.69
CA PHE A 249 -8.59 -19.88 -3.06
C PHE A 249 -8.98 -20.04 -1.59
N THR A 250 -8.75 -21.23 -1.04
CA THR A 250 -8.84 -21.49 0.41
C THR A 250 -7.43 -21.62 0.98
N LYS A 251 -7.17 -21.00 2.12
CA LYS A 251 -5.94 -21.17 2.90
C LYS A 251 -6.06 -22.34 3.86
N ASN A 252 -4.93 -22.96 4.16
CA ASN A 252 -4.81 -23.81 5.33
C ASN A 252 -5.15 -22.98 6.59
N GLU A 253 -6.00 -23.53 7.46
CA GLU A 253 -6.45 -22.85 8.69
C GLU A 253 -5.31 -22.39 9.61
N THR A 254 -4.14 -23.04 9.53
CA THR A 254 -2.95 -22.68 10.29
C THR A 254 -2.47 -21.26 9.98
N TYR A 255 -2.68 -20.77 8.75
CA TYR A 255 -2.31 -19.42 8.32
C TYR A 255 -3.46 -18.41 8.45
N VAL A 256 -4.63 -18.83 8.93
CA VAL A 256 -5.79 -17.96 9.15
C VAL A 256 -5.91 -17.66 10.64
N THR A 257 -5.17 -16.67 11.10
CA THR A 257 -5.06 -16.35 12.54
C THR A 257 -5.62 -14.97 12.91
N MET A 258 -6.57 -14.44 12.11
CA MET A 258 -7.11 -13.13 12.39
C MET A 258 -8.15 -13.17 13.54
N PRO A 259 -7.89 -12.47 14.66
CA PRO A 259 -8.90 -12.26 15.68
C PRO A 259 -9.95 -11.25 15.22
N CYS A 260 -11.16 -11.42 15.69
CA CYS A 260 -12.24 -10.46 15.44
C CYS A 260 -11.92 -9.09 16.06
N PRO A 261 -11.92 -8.00 15.29
CA PRO A 261 -11.63 -6.67 15.83
C PRO A 261 -12.67 -6.18 16.85
N ARG A 262 -13.84 -6.81 16.90
CA ARG A 262 -14.93 -6.45 17.85
C ARG A 262 -14.90 -7.23 19.15
N CYS A 263 -14.53 -8.52 19.12
CA CYS A 263 -14.65 -9.37 20.31
C CYS A 263 -13.46 -10.31 20.57
N GLY A 264 -12.44 -10.32 19.71
CA GLY A 264 -11.25 -11.13 19.85
C GLY A 264 -11.40 -12.62 19.48
N HIS A 265 -12.62 -13.12 19.21
CA HIS A 265 -12.80 -14.51 18.78
C HIS A 265 -12.31 -14.72 17.35
N LYS A 266 -12.10 -15.98 16.97
CA LYS A 266 -11.63 -16.35 15.63
C LYS A 266 -12.59 -15.86 14.54
N ILE A 267 -12.04 -15.25 13.49
CA ILE A 267 -12.75 -15.03 12.22
C ILE A 267 -12.62 -16.29 11.37
N SER A 268 -13.75 -16.77 10.87
CA SER A 268 -13.79 -17.80 9.81
C SER A 268 -13.97 -17.12 8.47
N PHE A 269 -13.14 -17.52 7.50
CA PHE A 269 -13.23 -17.03 6.13
C PHE A 269 -13.83 -18.10 5.22
N GLY A 270 -14.62 -17.65 4.23
CA GLY A 270 -14.86 -18.40 3.02
C GLY A 270 -13.63 -18.39 2.11
N PRO A 271 -13.77 -18.67 0.81
CA PRO A 271 -12.68 -18.49 -0.15
C PRO A 271 -12.17 -17.04 -0.11
N PHE A 272 -10.86 -16.91 -0.18
CA PHE A 272 -10.19 -15.62 -0.34
C PHE A 272 -10.17 -15.23 -1.83
N ASN A 273 -10.52 -14.01 -2.15
CA ASN A 273 -10.38 -13.44 -3.48
C ASN A 273 -8.96 -12.91 -3.72
N THR A 274 -8.30 -12.46 -2.66
CA THR A 274 -6.87 -12.23 -2.56
C THR A 274 -6.45 -12.43 -1.11
N ASP A 275 -5.16 -12.36 -0.80
CA ASP A 275 -4.71 -12.60 0.57
C ASP A 275 -5.36 -11.61 1.56
N GLY A 276 -5.79 -12.13 2.72
CA GLY A 276 -6.46 -11.35 3.78
C GLY A 276 -7.88 -10.86 3.45
N MET A 277 -8.38 -11.05 2.23
CA MET A 277 -9.67 -10.53 1.78
C MET A 277 -10.58 -11.63 1.25
N GLY A 278 -11.67 -11.86 1.93
CA GLY A 278 -12.68 -12.87 1.59
C GLY A 278 -13.91 -12.73 2.48
N ARG A 279 -14.99 -13.36 2.09
CA ARG A 279 -16.20 -13.40 2.93
C ARG A 279 -15.88 -13.99 4.28
N PHE A 280 -16.33 -13.34 5.34
CA PHE A 280 -15.97 -13.71 6.69
C PHE A 280 -17.16 -13.71 7.65
N VAL A 281 -17.01 -14.46 8.75
CA VAL A 281 -17.92 -14.44 9.91
C VAL A 281 -17.12 -14.67 11.19
N CYS A 282 -17.43 -13.90 12.22
CA CYS A 282 -16.90 -14.12 13.56
C CYS A 282 -17.69 -15.22 14.27
N THR A 283 -16.98 -16.25 14.76
CA THR A 283 -17.60 -17.37 15.48
C THR A 283 -18.16 -17.00 16.86
N GLY A 284 -17.73 -15.85 17.44
CA GLY A 284 -18.15 -15.40 18.76
C GLY A 284 -19.31 -14.41 18.74
N CYS A 285 -19.18 -13.29 18.02
CA CYS A 285 -20.18 -12.21 18.04
C CYS A 285 -21.06 -12.14 16.79
N GLY A 286 -20.84 -13.01 15.79
CA GLY A 286 -21.60 -13.01 14.54
C GLY A 286 -21.26 -11.85 13.59
N TYR A 287 -20.22 -11.06 13.86
CA TYR A 287 -19.77 -10.01 12.96
C TYR A 287 -19.34 -10.62 11.61
N HIS A 288 -19.86 -10.13 10.50
CA HIS A 288 -19.67 -10.75 9.18
C HIS A 288 -19.63 -9.70 8.07
N SER A 289 -19.15 -10.14 6.89
CA SER A 289 -19.32 -9.40 5.63
C SER A 289 -20.76 -9.47 5.15
N GLU A 290 -21.28 -8.37 4.60
CA GLU A 290 -22.59 -8.38 3.95
C GLU A 290 -22.62 -9.36 2.75
N ALA A 291 -23.79 -9.93 2.45
CA ALA A 291 -23.97 -10.85 1.33
C ALA A 291 -23.57 -10.20 -0.03
N HIS A 292 -23.83 -8.91 -0.19
CA HIS A 292 -23.41 -8.09 -1.33
C HIS A 292 -22.89 -6.77 -0.84
N ALA A 293 -21.80 -6.28 -1.45
CA ALA A 293 -21.35 -4.92 -1.24
C ALA A 293 -22.22 -3.93 -2.03
N ASP A 294 -22.31 -2.67 -1.59
CA ASP A 294 -23.02 -1.61 -2.33
C ASP A 294 -22.43 -1.43 -3.74
N TYR A 295 -21.12 -1.61 -3.86
CA TYR A 295 -20.33 -1.52 -5.08
C TYR A 295 -19.54 -2.82 -5.29
N GLU A 296 -20.21 -3.85 -5.82
CA GLU A 296 -19.63 -5.17 -6.03
C GLU A 296 -19.31 -5.37 -7.51
N ILE A 297 -18.05 -5.64 -7.84
CA ILE A 297 -17.64 -6.04 -9.19
C ILE A 297 -17.87 -7.55 -9.38
N LYS A 298 -18.30 -7.95 -10.58
CA LYS A 298 -18.77 -9.28 -10.90
C LYS A 298 -18.22 -9.77 -12.23
N ASP A 299 -18.52 -11.04 -12.57
CA ASP A 299 -18.19 -11.66 -13.86
C ASP A 299 -16.72 -11.41 -14.24
N ILE A 300 -15.82 -11.73 -13.31
CA ILE A 300 -14.40 -11.43 -13.44
C ILE A 300 -13.76 -12.48 -14.36
N ASP A 301 -13.23 -12.05 -15.49
CA ASP A 301 -12.56 -12.84 -16.50
C ASP A 301 -11.11 -12.38 -16.69
N PHE A 302 -10.16 -13.13 -16.15
CA PHE A 302 -8.73 -12.80 -16.26
C PHE A 302 -8.16 -13.05 -17.66
N ASP A 303 -8.75 -13.99 -18.42
CA ASP A 303 -8.30 -14.28 -19.79
C ASP A 303 -8.66 -13.14 -20.74
N ARG A 304 -9.89 -12.63 -20.63
CA ARG A 304 -10.35 -11.46 -21.38
C ARG A 304 -9.88 -10.14 -20.76
N LYS A 305 -9.38 -10.16 -19.53
CA LYS A 305 -8.97 -8.99 -18.75
C LYS A 305 -10.12 -7.98 -18.59
N GLU A 306 -11.27 -8.47 -18.19
CA GLU A 306 -12.48 -7.69 -17.99
C GLU A 306 -13.29 -8.15 -16.78
N PHE A 307 -14.11 -7.27 -16.27
CA PHE A 307 -15.14 -7.55 -15.25
C PHE A 307 -16.37 -6.71 -15.50
N THR A 308 -17.48 -7.01 -14.83
CA THR A 308 -18.70 -6.21 -14.92
C THR A 308 -19.01 -5.47 -13.62
N TYR A 309 -19.60 -4.31 -13.76
CA TYR A 309 -20.23 -3.56 -12.68
C TYR A 309 -21.52 -2.93 -13.19
N ARG A 310 -22.66 -3.27 -12.55
CA ARG A 310 -24.02 -2.82 -12.96
C ARG A 310 -24.32 -2.99 -14.45
N GLY A 311 -23.87 -4.11 -15.03
CA GLY A 311 -24.08 -4.45 -16.43
C GLY A 311 -23.17 -3.71 -17.42
N VAL A 312 -22.24 -2.89 -16.95
CA VAL A 312 -21.18 -2.25 -17.76
C VAL A 312 -19.92 -3.08 -17.67
N THR A 313 -19.30 -3.38 -18.80
CA THR A 313 -18.02 -4.10 -18.87
C THR A 313 -16.86 -3.12 -18.71
N PHE A 314 -15.95 -3.42 -17.80
CA PHE A 314 -14.72 -2.68 -17.51
C PHE A 314 -13.51 -3.47 -17.94
N PRO A 315 -12.57 -2.87 -18.67
CA PRO A 315 -11.28 -3.54 -18.89
C PRO A 315 -10.44 -3.54 -17.61
N MET A 316 -9.64 -4.58 -17.40
CA MET A 316 -8.64 -4.64 -16.34
C MET A 316 -7.29 -4.14 -16.87
N PRO A 317 -6.85 -2.93 -16.52
CA PRO A 317 -5.50 -2.45 -16.87
C PRO A 317 -4.39 -3.37 -16.38
N TYR A 318 -4.64 -4.06 -15.28
CA TYR A 318 -3.75 -5.06 -14.66
C TYR A 318 -4.59 -6.22 -14.15
N ASP A 319 -4.27 -7.41 -14.61
CA ASP A 319 -4.99 -8.67 -14.37
C ASP A 319 -4.54 -9.40 -13.10
N MET A 320 -4.32 -8.65 -12.03
CA MET A 320 -3.90 -9.20 -10.74
C MET A 320 -5.08 -9.22 -9.76
N PRO A 321 -5.33 -10.34 -9.02
CA PRO A 321 -6.47 -10.44 -8.10
C PRO A 321 -6.57 -9.30 -7.08
N TYR A 322 -5.45 -8.85 -6.50
CA TYR A 322 -5.46 -7.73 -5.54
C TYR A 322 -5.86 -6.38 -6.16
N MET A 323 -5.74 -6.22 -7.49
CA MET A 323 -6.16 -5.02 -8.19
C MET A 323 -7.67 -4.86 -8.25
N LEU A 324 -8.42 -5.96 -8.17
CA LEU A 324 -9.88 -5.95 -8.21
C LEU A 324 -10.48 -5.07 -7.11
N TYR A 325 -9.90 -5.13 -5.88
CA TYR A 325 -10.34 -4.27 -4.77
C TYR A 325 -10.00 -2.79 -4.99
N ASN A 326 -8.86 -2.50 -5.64
CA ASN A 326 -8.54 -1.13 -6.04
C ASN A 326 -9.53 -0.63 -7.09
N TYR A 327 -9.96 -1.49 -8.02
CA TYR A 327 -10.99 -1.17 -9.03
C TYR A 327 -12.34 -0.93 -8.39
N ALA A 328 -12.81 -1.85 -7.54
CA ALA A 328 -14.09 -1.72 -6.85
C ALA A 328 -14.15 -0.44 -5.99
N SER A 329 -13.09 -0.14 -5.24
CA SER A 329 -13.01 1.08 -4.42
C SER A 329 -13.00 2.35 -5.26
N ALA A 330 -12.29 2.36 -6.41
CA ALA A 330 -12.24 3.50 -7.31
C ALA A 330 -13.59 3.76 -7.98
N ILE A 331 -14.31 2.70 -8.38
CA ILE A 331 -15.67 2.79 -8.94
C ILE A 331 -16.63 3.35 -7.89
N ALA A 332 -16.58 2.84 -6.65
CA ALA A 332 -17.43 3.33 -5.55
C ALA A 332 -17.23 4.83 -5.31
N VAL A 333 -15.98 5.30 -5.28
CA VAL A 333 -15.69 6.74 -5.13
C VAL A 333 -16.09 7.53 -6.36
N ALA A 334 -15.84 7.03 -7.57
CA ALA A 334 -16.17 7.73 -8.81
C ALA A 334 -17.67 7.97 -8.92
N GLU A 335 -18.48 6.97 -8.63
CA GLU A 335 -19.95 7.09 -8.73
C GLU A 335 -20.54 7.87 -7.55
N ASP A 336 -20.28 7.48 -6.29
CA ASP A 336 -20.95 8.04 -5.11
C ASP A 336 -20.38 9.41 -4.70
N PHE A 337 -19.08 9.65 -4.87
CA PHE A 337 -18.45 10.92 -4.50
C PHE A 337 -18.30 11.87 -5.70
N GLY A 338 -17.90 11.32 -6.87
CA GLY A 338 -17.66 12.10 -8.08
C GLY A 338 -18.89 12.33 -8.96
N GLY A 339 -19.97 11.56 -8.79
CA GLY A 339 -21.15 11.58 -9.66
C GLY A 339 -20.82 11.15 -11.08
N ILE A 340 -19.83 10.27 -11.27
CA ILE A 340 -19.36 9.78 -12.57
C ILE A 340 -20.10 8.47 -12.87
N SER A 341 -20.72 8.36 -14.05
CA SER A 341 -21.46 7.16 -14.45
C SER A 341 -20.54 5.95 -14.62
N PRO A 342 -21.05 4.70 -14.45
CA PRO A 342 -20.28 3.49 -14.74
C PRO A 342 -19.68 3.48 -16.15
N ASP A 343 -20.43 3.92 -17.17
CA ASP A 343 -19.96 3.97 -18.57
C ASP A 343 -18.76 4.93 -18.74
N ASP A 344 -18.79 6.08 -18.09
CA ASP A 344 -17.71 7.05 -18.18
C ASP A 344 -16.50 6.61 -17.34
N ALA A 345 -16.73 5.93 -16.23
CA ALA A 345 -15.66 5.31 -15.47
C ALA A 345 -14.97 4.18 -16.28
N ALA A 346 -15.74 3.32 -16.98
CA ALA A 346 -15.19 2.27 -17.83
C ALA A 346 -14.31 2.80 -18.97
N LYS A 347 -14.70 3.91 -19.61
CA LYS A 347 -13.86 4.59 -20.61
C LYS A 347 -12.54 5.07 -20.02
N ALA A 348 -12.57 5.58 -18.79
CA ALA A 348 -11.35 6.02 -18.10
C ALA A 348 -10.43 4.82 -17.77
N PHE A 349 -10.98 3.67 -17.36
CA PHE A 349 -10.20 2.44 -17.13
C PHE A 349 -9.43 2.02 -18.38
N ALA A 350 -10.02 2.10 -19.57
CA ALA A 350 -9.37 1.74 -20.83
C ALA A 350 -8.10 2.54 -21.13
N SER A 351 -8.02 3.77 -20.63
CA SER A 351 -6.86 4.66 -20.82
C SER A 351 -5.90 4.71 -19.62
N PHE A 352 -6.22 4.04 -18.52
CA PHE A 352 -5.42 4.08 -17.30
C PHE A 352 -4.10 3.35 -17.47
N LYS A 353 -3.02 4.06 -17.14
CA LYS A 353 -1.67 3.48 -17.05
C LYS A 353 -1.15 3.76 -15.64
N ASN A 354 -0.92 2.71 -14.87
CA ASN A 354 -0.34 2.88 -13.55
C ASN A 354 1.11 3.36 -13.64
N VAL A 355 1.45 4.33 -12.84
CA VAL A 355 2.82 4.83 -12.76
C VAL A 355 3.62 3.90 -11.86
N GLY A 356 4.31 2.94 -12.50
CA GLY A 356 5.51 2.29 -11.97
C GLY A 356 5.39 1.22 -10.91
N GLY A 357 5.98 0.06 -11.18
CA GLY A 357 6.97 -0.55 -10.32
C GLY A 357 6.55 -1.65 -9.36
N ARG A 358 5.36 -2.29 -9.46
CA ARG A 358 5.08 -3.51 -8.68
C ARG A 358 5.25 -4.80 -9.47
N PHE A 359 5.11 -4.72 -10.78
CA PHE A 359 5.38 -5.80 -11.71
C PHE A 359 6.10 -5.24 -12.93
N GLU A 360 7.29 -5.72 -13.20
CA GLU A 360 8.09 -5.32 -14.35
C GLU A 360 8.64 -6.55 -15.06
N ILE A 361 8.81 -6.45 -16.38
CA ILE A 361 9.39 -7.51 -17.20
C ILE A 361 10.72 -7.04 -17.73
N LEU A 362 11.75 -7.88 -17.58
CA LEU A 362 13.08 -7.71 -18.17
C LEU A 362 13.35 -8.90 -19.12
N LYS A 363 13.71 -8.62 -20.35
CA LYS A 363 14.19 -9.64 -21.27
C LYS A 363 15.70 -9.81 -21.10
N TYR A 364 16.17 -11.07 -21.15
CA TYR A 364 17.57 -11.40 -21.00
C TYR A 364 17.90 -12.70 -21.76
N LYS A 365 18.65 -12.62 -22.86
CA LYS A 365 19.10 -13.78 -23.66
C LYS A 365 17.97 -14.78 -23.97
N GLY A 366 16.81 -14.30 -24.39
CA GLY A 366 15.63 -15.12 -24.68
C GLY A 366 14.74 -15.43 -23.47
N LYS A 367 15.25 -15.28 -22.26
CA LYS A 367 14.49 -15.51 -21.02
C LYS A 367 13.61 -14.30 -20.64
N THR A 368 12.54 -14.56 -19.91
CA THR A 368 11.61 -13.55 -19.44
C THR A 368 11.70 -13.46 -17.91
N ILE A 369 12.30 -12.41 -17.40
CA ILE A 369 12.41 -12.15 -15.96
C ILE A 369 11.22 -11.28 -15.54
N LYS A 370 10.34 -11.84 -14.73
CA LYS A 370 9.12 -11.23 -14.19
C LYS A 370 9.42 -10.77 -12.76
N TYR A 371 9.62 -9.46 -12.58
CA TYR A 371 9.91 -8.88 -11.28
C TYR A 371 8.65 -8.63 -10.47
N MET A 372 8.62 -9.17 -9.27
CA MET A 372 7.57 -8.95 -8.29
C MET A 372 8.14 -8.06 -7.17
N ARG A 373 7.71 -6.81 -7.13
CA ARG A 373 8.15 -5.88 -6.08
C ARG A 373 7.58 -6.29 -4.74
N MET A 374 8.45 -6.67 -3.83
CA MET A 374 8.11 -6.79 -2.42
C MET A 374 8.19 -5.41 -1.75
N LYS A 375 7.16 -5.07 -1.00
CA LYS A 375 7.18 -3.93 -0.09
C LYS A 375 7.79 -4.44 1.21
N GLN A 376 8.95 -3.91 1.53
CA GLN A 376 9.79 -4.27 2.67
C GLN A 376 9.09 -5.10 3.76
N GLU A 377 9.56 -6.33 3.98
CA GLU A 377 9.29 -7.19 5.13
C GLU A 377 7.78 -7.34 5.49
N GLY A 378 6.90 -7.33 4.48
CA GLY A 378 5.47 -7.52 4.67
C GLY A 378 5.04 -8.93 4.23
N PRO A 379 4.51 -9.77 5.14
CA PRO A 379 4.05 -11.12 4.77
C PRO A 379 2.95 -11.06 3.71
N GLU A 380 2.05 -10.10 3.75
CA GLU A 380 0.95 -9.99 2.79
C GLU A 380 1.45 -9.61 1.39
N THR A 381 2.47 -8.76 1.27
CA THR A 381 3.07 -8.45 -0.03
C THR A 381 3.84 -9.63 -0.61
N LEU A 382 4.53 -10.38 0.23
CA LEU A 382 5.17 -11.63 -0.17
C LEU A 382 4.11 -12.65 -0.59
N GLN A 383 3.06 -12.86 0.21
CA GLN A 383 1.97 -13.78 -0.12
C GLN A 383 1.28 -13.41 -1.43
N SER A 384 1.04 -12.12 -1.67
CA SER A 384 0.46 -11.65 -2.93
C SER A 384 1.35 -12.00 -4.13
N ALA A 385 2.67 -11.85 -4.01
CA ALA A 385 3.62 -12.25 -5.03
C ALA A 385 3.61 -13.77 -5.24
N LEU A 386 3.61 -14.56 -4.16
CA LEU A 386 3.52 -16.02 -4.22
C LEU A 386 2.22 -16.48 -4.89
N ASN A 387 1.10 -15.83 -4.62
CA ASN A 387 -0.19 -16.17 -5.24
C ASN A 387 -0.16 -15.93 -6.76
N VAL A 388 0.45 -14.84 -7.22
CA VAL A 388 0.62 -14.57 -8.66
C VAL A 388 1.48 -15.66 -9.31
N ILE A 389 2.59 -16.04 -8.69
CA ILE A 389 3.46 -17.13 -9.19
C ILE A 389 2.70 -18.47 -9.21
N ALA A 390 1.89 -18.72 -8.19
CA ALA A 390 1.11 -19.95 -8.08
C ALA A 390 -0.02 -20.07 -9.11
N SER A 391 -0.54 -18.94 -9.62
CA SER A 391 -1.54 -18.93 -10.69
C SER A 391 -0.95 -19.36 -12.04
N ASP A 392 0.29 -19.07 -12.29
CA ASP A 392 1.02 -19.57 -13.47
C ASP A 392 1.35 -21.06 -13.30
N LYS A 393 0.90 -21.90 -14.23
CA LYS A 393 1.11 -23.37 -14.20
C LYS A 393 2.24 -23.83 -15.11
N GLU A 394 2.82 -22.93 -15.88
CA GLU A 394 3.93 -23.26 -16.76
C GLU A 394 5.22 -23.51 -15.95
N SER A 395 6.16 -24.20 -16.58
CA SER A 395 7.50 -24.43 -16.02
C SER A 395 8.21 -23.11 -15.77
N LYS A 396 8.74 -22.93 -14.55
CA LYS A 396 9.35 -21.67 -14.15
C LYS A 396 10.45 -21.82 -13.08
N MET A 397 11.31 -20.83 -13.01
CA MET A 397 12.23 -20.64 -11.90
C MET A 397 11.72 -19.53 -10.95
N VAL A 398 11.88 -19.71 -9.65
CA VAL A 398 11.54 -18.70 -8.64
C VAL A 398 12.78 -18.26 -7.88
N ILE A 399 13.04 -16.97 -7.90
CA ILE A 399 14.17 -16.34 -7.22
C ILE A 399 13.65 -15.56 -6.01
N LEU A 400 14.17 -15.88 -4.83
CA LEU A 400 13.82 -15.25 -3.55
C LEU A 400 15.02 -14.44 -3.05
N GLY A 401 15.03 -13.15 -3.35
CA GLY A 401 15.96 -12.18 -2.80
C GLY A 401 15.33 -11.44 -1.62
N LEU A 402 15.12 -12.17 -0.52
CA LEU A 402 14.52 -11.63 0.69
C LEU A 402 15.60 -10.96 1.55
N TYR A 403 15.20 -9.99 2.38
CA TYR A 403 16.12 -9.20 3.19
C TYR A 403 15.72 -9.23 4.67
N PRO A 404 16.69 -9.04 5.59
CA PRO A 404 16.40 -9.04 7.02
C PRO A 404 15.58 -7.82 7.42
N VAL A 405 14.78 -7.95 8.45
CA VAL A 405 14.03 -6.85 9.08
C VAL A 405 14.95 -5.87 9.83
N ALA A 406 16.22 -6.14 9.87
CA ALA A 406 17.19 -5.69 10.86
C ALA A 406 17.54 -4.20 10.90
N ASP A 407 17.28 -3.41 9.87
CA ASP A 407 17.76 -2.02 9.87
C ASP A 407 17.09 -1.13 10.93
N TYR A 408 15.97 -1.57 11.48
CA TYR A 408 15.18 -0.80 12.46
C TYR A 408 15.10 -1.46 13.84
N VAL A 409 15.33 -2.76 13.90
CA VAL A 409 15.28 -3.53 15.16
C VAL A 409 16.52 -4.41 15.23
N PRO A 410 17.58 -4.02 15.95
CA PRO A 410 18.89 -4.65 15.92
C PRO A 410 18.93 -6.12 16.39
N TYR A 411 17.78 -6.70 16.70
CA TYR A 411 17.64 -8.08 17.19
C TYR A 411 17.01 -9.03 16.15
N TYR A 412 16.53 -8.54 15.02
CA TYR A 412 15.92 -9.36 13.98
C TYR A 412 16.77 -9.31 12.71
N THR A 413 17.46 -10.40 12.44
CA THR A 413 18.34 -10.57 11.29
C THR A 413 17.82 -11.62 10.31
N ASP A 414 16.56 -12.01 10.44
CA ASP A 414 15.93 -13.10 9.70
C ASP A 414 14.73 -12.63 8.85
N THR A 415 14.17 -13.57 8.13
CA THR A 415 12.97 -13.41 7.31
C THR A 415 11.73 -13.97 8.00
N PHE A 416 11.58 -13.77 9.32
CA PHE A 416 10.47 -14.35 10.08
C PHE A 416 9.10 -14.10 9.42
N TYR A 417 8.91 -12.99 8.72
CA TYR A 417 7.70 -12.69 7.96
C TYR A 417 7.41 -13.71 6.85
N ALA A 418 8.43 -14.39 6.31
CA ALA A 418 8.23 -15.44 5.30
C ALA A 418 7.56 -16.69 5.89
N PHE A 419 7.69 -16.92 7.20
CA PHE A 419 7.05 -18.03 7.89
C PHE A 419 5.56 -17.81 8.14
N ASP A 420 5.08 -16.57 8.02
CA ASP A 420 3.65 -16.23 8.02
C ASP A 420 2.98 -16.50 6.64
N CYS A 421 3.76 -16.84 5.61
CA CYS A 421 3.27 -17.06 4.25
C CYS A 421 3.07 -18.54 3.92
N ASP A 422 2.04 -18.82 3.13
CA ASP A 422 1.76 -20.14 2.57
C ASP A 422 2.47 -20.32 1.22
N PHE A 423 3.52 -21.13 1.19
CA PHE A 423 4.28 -21.48 -0.02
C PHE A 423 3.74 -22.72 -0.74
N SER A 424 2.80 -23.48 -0.13
CA SER A 424 2.32 -24.76 -0.67
C SER A 424 1.80 -24.67 -2.09
N ARG A 425 1.08 -23.59 -2.41
CA ARG A 425 0.53 -23.35 -3.75
C ARG A 425 1.62 -23.09 -4.80
N VAL A 426 2.68 -22.36 -4.45
CA VAL A 426 3.81 -22.11 -5.33
C VAL A 426 4.59 -23.41 -5.57
N VAL A 427 4.84 -24.17 -4.51
CA VAL A 427 5.53 -25.47 -4.62
C VAL A 427 4.77 -26.42 -5.54
N ALA A 428 3.43 -26.37 -5.53
CA ALA A 428 2.57 -27.19 -6.40
C ALA A 428 2.38 -26.63 -7.82
N SER A 429 2.99 -25.50 -8.19
CA SER A 429 2.68 -24.78 -9.42
C SER A 429 3.67 -24.97 -10.58
N GLY A 430 4.48 -26.03 -10.58
CA GLY A 430 5.41 -26.32 -11.68
C GLY A 430 6.75 -25.56 -11.59
N VAL A 431 7.18 -25.21 -10.39
CA VAL A 431 8.52 -24.62 -10.19
C VAL A 431 9.58 -25.70 -10.32
N GLU A 432 10.54 -25.51 -11.21
CA GLU A 432 11.64 -26.45 -11.46
C GLU A 432 12.87 -26.12 -10.61
N LYS A 433 13.12 -24.85 -10.32
CA LYS A 433 14.27 -24.41 -9.55
C LYS A 433 13.95 -23.21 -8.68
N TYR A 434 14.50 -23.21 -7.48
CA TYR A 434 14.52 -22.06 -6.57
C TYR A 434 15.94 -21.56 -6.42
N PHE A 435 16.10 -20.24 -6.40
CA PHE A 435 17.35 -19.59 -6.06
C PHE A 435 17.12 -18.60 -4.91
N CYS A 436 17.87 -18.74 -3.82
CA CYS A 436 17.78 -17.86 -2.66
C CYS A 436 19.07 -17.05 -2.54
N PHE A 437 18.98 -15.74 -2.50
CA PHE A 437 20.13 -14.85 -2.33
C PHE A 437 19.90 -13.82 -1.22
N SER A 438 20.95 -13.07 -0.85
CA SER A 438 21.01 -12.08 0.25
C SER A 438 21.36 -12.69 1.61
N ASP A 439 22.57 -12.36 2.08
CA ASP A 439 23.10 -12.81 3.38
C ASP A 439 22.45 -12.04 4.55
N PRO A 440 22.09 -12.66 5.66
CA PRO A 440 22.07 -14.12 5.94
C PRO A 440 20.74 -14.80 5.57
N VAL A 441 19.76 -14.05 5.10
CA VAL A 441 18.35 -14.49 4.98
C VAL A 441 18.08 -15.47 3.84
N CYS A 442 19.02 -15.62 2.90
CA CYS A 442 18.93 -16.67 1.88
C CYS A 442 18.84 -18.08 2.47
N TYR A 443 19.46 -18.32 3.61
CA TYR A 443 19.38 -19.60 4.32
C TYR A 443 18.01 -19.82 4.96
N ASP A 444 17.38 -18.78 5.49
CA ASP A 444 16.03 -18.85 6.04
C ASP A 444 15.00 -19.11 4.94
N ALA A 445 15.15 -18.43 3.80
CA ALA A 445 14.29 -18.64 2.64
C ALA A 445 14.39 -20.07 2.09
N ALA A 446 15.61 -20.60 2.01
CA ALA A 446 15.85 -22.00 1.62
C ALA A 446 15.26 -22.99 2.63
N ASN A 447 15.46 -22.76 3.94
CA ASN A 447 14.84 -23.56 4.99
C ASN A 447 13.31 -23.54 4.90
N ARG A 448 12.72 -22.36 4.61
CA ARG A 448 11.26 -22.26 4.42
C ARG A 448 10.75 -23.13 3.29
N LEU A 449 11.49 -23.20 2.17
CA LEU A 449 11.16 -24.08 1.03
C LEU A 449 11.31 -25.57 1.41
N LEU A 450 12.32 -25.93 2.17
CA LEU A 450 12.51 -27.31 2.67
C LEU A 450 11.35 -27.74 3.58
N TYR A 451 10.84 -26.85 4.44
CA TYR A 451 9.66 -27.11 5.27
C TYR A 451 8.38 -27.36 4.44
N GLU A 452 8.28 -26.77 3.25
CA GLU A 452 7.18 -27.04 2.31
C GLU A 452 7.41 -28.31 1.46
N GLY A 453 8.52 -29.02 1.68
CA GLY A 453 8.80 -30.28 0.99
C GLY A 453 9.52 -30.14 -0.35
N VAL A 454 10.07 -28.96 -0.68
CA VAL A 454 10.95 -28.78 -1.84
C VAL A 454 12.22 -29.59 -1.65
N LYS A 455 12.63 -30.34 -2.68
CA LYS A 455 13.83 -31.17 -2.62
C LYS A 455 15.09 -30.28 -2.60
N PRO A 456 16.14 -30.66 -1.83
CA PRO A 456 17.36 -29.85 -1.72
C PRO A 456 18.06 -29.59 -3.05
N ASP A 457 18.00 -30.50 -3.99
CA ASP A 457 18.60 -30.40 -5.34
C ASP A 457 17.90 -29.37 -6.25
N MET A 458 16.69 -28.97 -5.89
CA MET A 458 15.94 -27.90 -6.56
C MET A 458 16.28 -26.51 -6.00
N ILE A 459 17.04 -26.39 -4.91
CA ILE A 459 17.33 -25.13 -4.24
C ILE A 459 18.81 -24.79 -4.38
N SER A 460 19.12 -23.64 -4.99
CA SER A 460 20.45 -23.06 -4.95
C SER A 460 20.48 -21.83 -4.03
N ILE A 461 21.63 -21.63 -3.38
CA ILE A 461 21.84 -20.55 -2.40
C ILE A 461 23.16 -19.85 -2.74
N ASP A 462 23.14 -18.55 -2.87
CA ASP A 462 24.35 -17.73 -2.88
C ASP A 462 24.06 -16.45 -2.06
N PRO A 463 24.87 -16.13 -1.03
CA PRO A 463 24.62 -14.93 -0.20
C PRO A 463 24.79 -13.60 -0.95
N LYS A 464 25.37 -13.61 -2.15
CA LYS A 464 25.61 -12.40 -2.94
C LYS A 464 24.35 -11.95 -3.70
N ASP A 465 24.10 -10.66 -3.70
CA ASP A 465 22.97 -10.00 -4.37
C ASP A 465 23.39 -9.18 -5.61
N ASP A 466 24.60 -9.40 -6.13
CA ASP A 466 25.09 -8.73 -7.31
C ASP A 466 24.48 -9.28 -8.62
N PRO A 467 24.38 -8.45 -9.68
CA PRO A 467 23.78 -8.86 -10.95
C PRO A 467 24.43 -10.07 -11.61
N GLU A 468 25.77 -10.20 -11.54
CA GLU A 468 26.48 -11.32 -12.16
C GLU A 468 26.11 -12.66 -11.50
N THR A 469 25.98 -12.69 -10.18
CA THR A 469 25.54 -13.89 -9.43
C THR A 469 24.11 -14.27 -9.82
N ILE A 470 23.20 -13.31 -9.85
CA ILE A 470 21.78 -13.56 -10.20
C ILE A 470 21.67 -14.06 -11.65
N LEU A 471 22.36 -13.42 -12.59
CA LEU A 471 22.30 -13.81 -14.01
C LEU A 471 22.94 -15.18 -14.27
N ARG A 472 24.02 -15.53 -13.57
CA ARG A 472 24.65 -16.86 -13.64
C ARG A 472 23.66 -17.96 -13.28
N GLU A 473 22.87 -17.78 -12.21
CA GLU A 473 21.84 -18.75 -11.81
C GLU A 473 20.68 -18.82 -12.80
N ILE A 474 20.28 -17.68 -13.39
CA ILE A 474 19.28 -17.62 -14.44
C ILE A 474 19.76 -18.37 -15.70
N GLU A 475 21.00 -18.17 -16.09
CA GLU A 475 21.60 -18.86 -17.28
C GLU A 475 21.72 -20.37 -17.07
N ALA A 476 22.00 -20.81 -15.85
CA ALA A 476 22.10 -22.24 -15.50
C ALA A 476 20.74 -22.95 -15.44
N CYS A 477 19.62 -22.23 -15.47
CA CYS A 477 18.28 -22.80 -15.48
C CYS A 477 17.80 -23.06 -16.90
N GLU A 478 17.14 -24.19 -17.14
CA GLU A 478 16.62 -24.56 -18.47
C GLU A 478 15.35 -23.80 -18.85
N THR A 479 14.52 -23.43 -17.87
CA THR A 479 13.28 -22.70 -18.12
C THR A 479 13.52 -21.25 -18.55
N ASP A 480 12.63 -20.73 -19.41
CA ASP A 480 12.70 -19.36 -19.92
C ASP A 480 11.90 -18.37 -19.07
N ASP A 481 11.00 -18.85 -18.22
CA ASP A 481 10.18 -18.04 -17.34
C ASP A 481 10.78 -17.97 -15.94
N ILE A 482 11.16 -16.76 -15.53
CA ILE A 482 11.84 -16.49 -14.27
C ILE A 482 11.01 -15.49 -13.46
N TYR A 483 10.63 -15.86 -12.26
CA TYR A 483 10.05 -14.92 -11.29
C TYR A 483 11.10 -14.50 -10.29
N ILE A 484 11.25 -13.21 -10.05
CA ILE A 484 12.15 -12.68 -9.03
C ILE A 484 11.38 -11.80 -8.03
N ILE A 485 11.45 -12.16 -6.77
CA ILE A 485 10.92 -11.38 -5.63
C ILE A 485 12.10 -10.78 -4.91
N THR A 486 12.25 -9.46 -4.99
CA THR A 486 13.35 -8.75 -4.31
C THR A 486 13.05 -7.26 -4.15
N TRP A 487 13.96 -6.53 -3.55
CA TRP A 487 13.87 -5.08 -3.42
C TRP A 487 14.08 -4.37 -4.77
N MET A 488 13.45 -3.20 -4.88
CA MET A 488 13.45 -2.43 -6.12
C MET A 488 14.87 -2.05 -6.59
N HIS A 489 15.75 -1.64 -5.69
CA HIS A 489 17.11 -1.23 -6.06
C HIS A 489 17.95 -2.38 -6.61
N ILE A 490 17.76 -3.60 -6.10
CA ILE A 490 18.44 -4.80 -6.62
C ILE A 490 17.99 -5.08 -8.06
N PHE A 491 16.68 -5.04 -8.29
CA PHE A 491 16.16 -5.24 -9.63
C PHE A 491 16.58 -4.11 -10.60
N GLN A 492 16.63 -2.86 -10.13
CA GLN A 492 17.15 -1.75 -10.93
C GLN A 492 18.63 -1.91 -11.29
N ASN A 493 19.45 -2.41 -10.36
CA ASN A 493 20.85 -2.74 -10.63
C ASN A 493 20.96 -3.85 -11.68
N LEU A 494 20.13 -4.89 -11.58
CA LEU A 494 20.05 -5.97 -12.57
C LEU A 494 19.65 -5.43 -13.96
N GLN A 495 18.61 -4.58 -14.04
CA GLN A 495 18.20 -3.94 -15.29
C GLN A 495 19.31 -3.08 -15.89
N ALA A 496 19.98 -2.29 -15.06
CA ALA A 496 21.07 -1.42 -15.51
C ALA A 496 22.24 -2.23 -16.07
N HIS A 497 22.58 -3.35 -15.42
CA HIS A 497 23.63 -4.27 -15.87
C HIS A 497 23.27 -4.90 -17.22
N VAL A 498 22.07 -5.48 -17.36
CA VAL A 498 21.60 -6.10 -18.61
C VAL A 498 21.59 -5.10 -19.78
N ARG A 499 21.11 -3.88 -19.55
CA ARG A 499 21.12 -2.81 -20.58
C ARG A 499 22.52 -2.37 -20.98
N LYS A 500 23.43 -2.25 -20.01
CA LYS A 500 24.83 -1.86 -20.27
C LYS A 500 25.56 -2.87 -21.14
N GLU A 501 25.28 -4.15 -20.93
CA GLU A 501 25.83 -5.25 -21.72
C GLU A 501 25.13 -5.46 -23.07
N GLY A 502 24.03 -4.73 -23.35
CA GLY A 502 23.24 -4.89 -24.58
C GLY A 502 22.52 -6.23 -24.70
N LEU A 503 22.18 -6.84 -23.57
CA LEU A 503 21.62 -8.20 -23.46
C LEU A 503 20.09 -8.20 -23.26
N ASP A 504 19.43 -7.06 -23.44
CA ASP A 504 17.99 -6.84 -23.26
C ASP A 504 17.12 -7.25 -24.47
N LYS A 505 17.64 -8.16 -25.31
CA LYS A 505 16.98 -8.66 -26.52
C LYS A 505 16.41 -10.06 -26.32
#